data_3df35f87318eab589dc5c5d7f644a836
#
_entry.id   3df35f87318eab589dc5c5d7f644a836
#
_cell.length_a   1.000
_cell.length_b   1.000
_cell.length_c   1.000
_cell.angle_alpha   90.00
_cell.angle_beta   90.00
_cell.angle_gamma   90.00
#
_symmetry.space_group_name_H-M   'P 1'
#
loop_
_entity.id
_entity.type
_entity.pdbx_description
1 polymer ?
#
loop_
_entity_poly.entity_id
_entity_poly.type
_entity_poly.pdbx_seq_one_letter_code
_entity_poly.pdbx_strand_id
1 'polypeptide(L)'
;LALEASELPLTLPYMENYSAGPNGKGPLANNEDWMFIRKEGKQFVRESDTMPGFAGSSWYYLRYMDPQNKETFCSREASDYWQQVDLYVGGAEHAVGHLLYSRMWCKVLFDLGFIGFDEPYKKLLNQGMIQGNSRLVYRIKGKNTFVSHGLKDHYEVDTLYTEYKFCTGVELDIEQFKNWKEEYKQAEFILEDGKYICGALVEKMSKRLFNVVNPDEVIAQYGTDTFRMYEMFLGPIDVSKPWDTQGIEGVHRFLRKAWRLFVGEDGGVLLNNLSAEKSEQKLLHQTIRKIEQDIENFSLNTAVS
;
A
#
# COMPACT_ATOMS: atom_id res chain seq x y z
N LEU A 1 13.69 -34.90 10.00
CA LEU A 1 13.44 -35.27 11.40
C LEU A 1 12.97 -34.00 12.15
N ALA A 2 11.87 -34.09 12.86
CA ALA A 2 11.42 -32.99 13.73
C ALA A 2 12.37 -32.86 14.95
N LEU A 3 12.49 -31.64 15.46
CA LEU A 3 13.19 -31.39 16.72
C LEU A 3 12.30 -31.80 17.89
N GLU A 4 12.93 -32.31 18.96
CA GLU A 4 12.24 -32.59 20.21
C GLU A 4 11.91 -31.27 20.95
N ALA A 5 10.87 -31.26 21.76
CA ALA A 5 10.47 -30.08 22.52
C ALA A 5 11.60 -29.51 23.41
N SER A 6 12.49 -30.38 23.93
CA SER A 6 13.66 -30.00 24.71
C SER A 6 14.75 -29.27 23.89
N GLU A 7 14.68 -29.32 22.56
CA GLU A 7 15.62 -28.65 21.64
C GLU A 7 15.12 -27.28 21.20
N LEU A 8 13.96 -26.85 21.69
CA LEU A 8 13.36 -25.58 21.37
C LEU A 8 13.56 -24.56 22.50
N PRO A 9 13.69 -23.25 22.22
CA PRO A 9 13.71 -22.67 20.88
C PRO A 9 15.02 -22.96 20.13
N LEU A 10 14.93 -23.24 18.84
CA LEU A 10 16.11 -23.32 17.97
C LEU A 10 16.68 -21.94 17.74
N THR A 11 17.83 -21.66 18.36
CA THR A 11 18.53 -20.38 18.19
C THR A 11 19.40 -20.40 16.94
N LEU A 12 19.37 -19.32 16.19
CA LEU A 12 20.27 -19.13 15.06
C LEU A 12 21.69 -18.82 15.55
N PRO A 13 22.74 -19.29 14.84
CA PRO A 13 24.10 -18.99 15.21
C PRO A 13 24.45 -17.54 14.89
N TYR A 14 25.41 -16.98 15.63
CA TYR A 14 26.02 -15.71 15.22
C TYR A 14 26.77 -15.90 13.89
N MET A 15 26.58 -14.99 12.95
CA MET A 15 27.23 -15.00 11.66
C MET A 15 27.98 -13.68 11.46
N GLU A 16 29.29 -13.74 11.20
CA GLU A 16 30.10 -12.55 10.88
C GLU A 16 29.80 -12.02 9.46
N ASN A 17 29.39 -12.92 8.56
CA ASN A 17 29.11 -12.60 7.17
C ASN A 17 27.78 -13.25 6.73
N TYR A 18 26.95 -12.46 6.08
CA TYR A 18 25.65 -12.86 5.53
C TYR A 18 25.68 -13.05 4.01
N SER A 19 26.83 -13.47 3.45
CA SER A 19 26.92 -13.80 2.03
C SER A 19 26.05 -15.01 1.70
N ALA A 20 25.58 -15.09 0.46
CA ALA A 20 24.80 -16.23 -0.02
C ALA A 20 25.57 -17.55 0.18
N GLY A 21 24.86 -18.58 0.59
CA GLY A 21 25.38 -19.92 0.72
C GLY A 21 25.63 -20.59 -0.65
N PRO A 22 26.26 -21.78 -0.64
CA PRO A 22 26.53 -22.52 -1.87
C PRO A 22 25.20 -22.90 -2.58
N ASN A 23 25.24 -22.91 -3.91
CA ASN A 23 24.09 -23.27 -4.75
C ASN A 23 22.81 -22.42 -4.52
N GLY A 24 22.98 -21.13 -4.17
CA GLY A 24 21.86 -20.22 -3.96
C GLY A 24 21.13 -20.40 -2.64
N LYS A 25 21.66 -21.17 -1.71
CA LYS A 25 21.12 -21.31 -0.35
C LYS A 25 21.29 -20.04 0.48
N GLY A 26 20.54 -19.93 1.57
CA GLY A 26 20.65 -18.85 2.53
C GLY A 26 22.00 -18.82 3.27
N PRO A 27 22.34 -17.70 3.94
CA PRO A 27 23.62 -17.56 4.64
C PRO A 27 23.92 -18.63 5.69
N LEU A 28 22.92 -19.21 6.34
CA LEU A 28 23.09 -20.28 7.32
C LEU A 28 23.81 -21.50 6.75
N ALA A 29 23.69 -21.76 5.45
CA ALA A 29 24.39 -22.88 4.79
C ALA A 29 25.91 -22.75 4.81
N ASN A 30 26.46 -21.57 5.15
CA ASN A 30 27.90 -21.34 5.33
C ASN A 30 28.40 -21.71 6.73
N ASN A 31 27.51 -22.02 7.69
CA ASN A 31 27.90 -22.38 9.04
C ASN A 31 27.79 -23.92 9.23
N GLU A 32 28.88 -24.63 8.93
CA GLU A 32 28.90 -26.09 8.97
C GLU A 32 28.63 -26.64 10.38
N ASP A 33 29.11 -25.99 11.42
CA ASP A 33 28.90 -26.43 12.81
C ASP A 33 27.43 -26.39 13.22
N TRP A 34 26.68 -25.42 12.68
CA TRP A 34 25.23 -25.33 12.91
C TRP A 34 24.44 -26.24 11.98
N MET A 35 24.89 -26.39 10.72
CA MET A 35 24.20 -27.17 9.70
C MET A 35 24.18 -28.67 9.98
N PHE A 36 25.30 -29.23 10.51
CA PHE A 36 25.42 -30.66 10.70
C PHE A 36 25.25 -31.05 12.17
N ILE A 37 24.30 -31.94 12.46
CA ILE A 37 24.07 -32.47 13.80
C ILE A 37 24.22 -33.99 13.80
N ARG A 38 24.67 -34.52 14.93
CA ARG A 38 24.74 -36.00 15.13
C ARG A 38 23.75 -36.41 16.23
N LYS A 39 22.88 -37.34 15.90
CA LYS A 39 21.95 -37.99 16.83
C LYS A 39 21.97 -39.50 16.62
N GLU A 40 22.06 -40.28 17.70
CA GLU A 40 22.03 -41.75 17.67
C GLU A 40 23.01 -42.38 16.65
N GLY A 41 24.22 -41.80 16.56
CA GLY A 41 25.24 -42.29 15.63
C GLY A 41 25.03 -41.91 14.16
N LYS A 42 23.94 -41.22 13.84
CA LYS A 42 23.63 -40.73 12.48
C LYS A 42 23.89 -39.29 12.35
N GLN A 43 24.32 -38.84 11.16
CA GLN A 43 24.49 -37.46 10.83
C GLN A 43 23.23 -36.92 10.12
N PHE A 44 22.74 -35.77 10.55
CA PHE A 44 21.63 -35.05 9.95
C PHE A 44 22.12 -33.68 9.49
N VAL A 45 21.43 -33.12 8.50
CA VAL A 45 21.65 -31.75 8.01
C VAL A 45 20.42 -30.94 8.36
N ARG A 46 20.63 -29.77 9.02
CA ARG A 46 19.53 -28.84 9.28
C ARG A 46 19.05 -28.20 7.98
N GLU A 47 17.78 -27.81 7.98
CA GLU A 47 17.27 -26.91 6.95
C GLU A 47 17.94 -25.54 7.11
N SER A 48 18.49 -25.00 6.02
CA SER A 48 19.18 -23.70 6.01
C SER A 48 18.29 -22.54 5.66
N ASP A 49 17.13 -22.83 5.09
CA ASP A 49 16.16 -21.80 4.73
C ASP A 49 15.20 -21.59 5.89
N THR A 50 14.92 -20.34 6.18
CA THR A 50 13.85 -19.98 7.12
C THR A 50 12.50 -20.03 6.42
N MET A 51 11.42 -20.19 7.19
CA MET A 51 10.08 -19.99 6.64
C MET A 51 10.02 -18.65 5.94
N PRO A 52 9.38 -18.53 4.76
CA PRO A 52 9.26 -17.25 4.06
C PRO A 52 8.75 -16.14 4.96
N GLY A 53 9.11 -14.88 4.66
CA GLY A 53 9.01 -13.71 5.53
C GLY A 53 7.67 -13.39 6.19
N PHE A 54 6.60 -14.11 5.86
CA PHE A 54 5.27 -13.94 6.48
C PHE A 54 4.98 -14.89 7.65
N ALA A 55 5.92 -15.76 8.05
CA ALA A 55 5.69 -16.73 9.11
C ALA A 55 5.27 -16.08 10.44
N GLY A 56 5.99 -15.07 10.90
CA GLY A 56 5.68 -14.36 12.14
C GLY A 56 4.38 -13.58 12.07
N SER A 57 4.13 -12.88 10.96
CA SER A 57 2.92 -12.07 10.77
C SER A 57 1.67 -12.91 10.48
N SER A 58 1.81 -14.21 10.23
CA SER A 58 0.68 -15.08 9.89
C SER A 58 -0.24 -15.41 11.06
N TRP A 59 0.22 -15.25 12.28
CA TRP A 59 -0.54 -15.59 13.50
C TRP A 59 -0.60 -14.43 14.52
N TYR A 60 -0.14 -13.23 14.16
CA TYR A 60 -0.08 -12.09 15.09
C TYR A 60 -1.44 -11.71 15.67
N TYR A 61 -2.53 -11.88 14.92
CA TYR A 61 -3.88 -11.61 15.38
C TYR A 61 -4.29 -12.49 16.56
N LEU A 62 -3.82 -13.74 16.62
CA LEU A 62 -4.00 -14.63 17.78
C LEU A 62 -3.21 -14.10 18.98
N ARG A 63 -1.96 -13.65 18.76
CA ARG A 63 -1.14 -13.07 19.81
C ARG A 63 -1.78 -11.81 20.41
N TYR A 64 -2.47 -11.03 19.61
CA TYR A 64 -3.17 -9.82 20.07
C TYR A 64 -4.34 -10.12 21.00
N MET A 65 -4.92 -11.31 20.93
CA MET A 65 -6.00 -11.73 21.84
C MET A 65 -5.50 -11.93 23.29
N ASP A 66 -4.20 -12.27 23.45
CA ASP A 66 -3.59 -12.57 24.75
C ASP A 66 -2.11 -12.13 24.77
N PRO A 67 -1.84 -10.81 24.68
CA PRO A 67 -0.49 -10.29 24.44
C PRO A 67 0.46 -10.45 25.61
N GLN A 68 -0.04 -10.65 26.83
CA GLN A 68 0.76 -10.79 28.05
C GLN A 68 1.07 -12.25 28.41
N ASN A 69 0.50 -13.21 27.69
CA ASN A 69 0.70 -14.63 27.93
C ASN A 69 2.16 -15.03 27.65
N LYS A 70 2.83 -15.60 28.66
CA LYS A 70 4.23 -16.05 28.53
C LYS A 70 4.38 -17.54 28.30
N GLU A 71 3.30 -18.29 28.45
CA GLU A 71 3.31 -19.76 28.39
C GLU A 71 2.91 -20.26 26.97
N THR A 72 1.94 -19.59 26.36
CA THR A 72 1.43 -19.96 25.04
C THR A 72 1.28 -18.72 24.12
N PHE A 73 1.10 -18.96 22.83
CA PHE A 73 0.86 -17.88 21.85
C PHE A 73 -0.46 -17.14 22.13
N CYS A 74 -1.46 -17.85 22.67
CA CYS A 74 -2.76 -17.36 23.07
C CYS A 74 -3.45 -18.44 23.92
N SER A 75 -4.13 -18.07 25.01
CA SER A 75 -4.93 -19.01 25.78
C SER A 75 -6.18 -19.43 24.99
N ARG A 76 -6.66 -20.65 25.24
CA ARG A 76 -7.91 -21.13 24.62
C ARG A 76 -9.10 -20.26 25.00
N GLU A 77 -9.15 -19.80 26.25
CA GLU A 77 -10.20 -18.92 26.76
C GLU A 77 -10.24 -17.58 26.00
N ALA A 78 -9.07 -16.93 25.79
CA ALA A 78 -8.98 -15.70 25.02
C ALA A 78 -9.40 -15.92 23.56
N SER A 79 -8.94 -17.00 22.95
CA SER A 79 -9.30 -17.39 21.58
C SER A 79 -10.81 -17.63 21.44
N ASP A 80 -11.43 -18.32 22.38
CA ASP A 80 -12.89 -18.60 22.33
C ASP A 80 -13.73 -17.34 22.62
N TYR A 81 -13.19 -16.37 23.38
CA TYR A 81 -13.86 -15.09 23.63
C TYR A 81 -13.82 -14.18 22.40
N TRP A 82 -12.63 -13.93 21.82
CA TRP A 82 -12.47 -13.03 20.69
C TRP A 82 -12.88 -13.63 19.36
N GLN A 83 -12.70 -14.93 19.18
CA GLN A 83 -13.01 -15.69 17.95
C GLN A 83 -12.32 -15.13 16.72
N GLN A 84 -12.91 -15.28 15.56
CA GLN A 84 -12.44 -14.75 14.27
C GLN A 84 -12.40 -13.23 14.28
N VAL A 85 -11.44 -12.66 13.57
CA VAL A 85 -11.40 -11.20 13.33
C VAL A 85 -12.64 -10.80 12.51
N ASP A 86 -13.43 -9.85 13.01
CA ASP A 86 -14.69 -9.45 12.38
C ASP A 86 -14.49 -8.81 11.01
N LEU A 87 -13.50 -7.94 10.88
CA LEU A 87 -13.14 -7.28 9.63
C LEU A 87 -11.61 -7.22 9.49
N TYR A 88 -11.11 -7.76 8.40
CA TYR A 88 -9.69 -7.73 8.06
C TYR A 88 -9.46 -6.96 6.77
N VAL A 89 -8.70 -5.86 6.84
CA VAL A 89 -8.45 -4.95 5.71
C VAL A 89 -7.00 -5.04 5.29
N GLY A 90 -6.76 -5.29 4.02
CA GLY A 90 -5.40 -5.37 3.47
C GLY A 90 -5.39 -5.49 1.96
N GLY A 91 -4.32 -5.03 1.32
CA GLY A 91 -4.18 -5.06 -0.13
C GLY A 91 -4.14 -6.47 -0.71
N ALA A 92 -4.59 -6.60 -1.95
CA ALA A 92 -4.60 -7.88 -2.68
C ALA A 92 -3.19 -8.47 -2.91
N GLU A 93 -2.13 -7.65 -2.80
CA GLU A 93 -0.73 -8.09 -2.89
C GLU A 93 -0.34 -9.06 -1.76
N HIS A 94 -1.09 -9.09 -0.67
CA HIS A 94 -0.89 -10.02 0.45
C HIS A 94 -1.61 -11.36 0.30
N ALA A 95 -2.37 -11.56 -0.78
CA ALA A 95 -3.22 -12.75 -0.96
C ALA A 95 -2.41 -14.06 -0.93
N VAL A 96 -1.30 -14.13 -1.66
CA VAL A 96 -0.46 -15.34 -1.78
C VAL A 96 0.46 -15.52 -0.57
N GLY A 97 1.01 -14.47 -0.03
CA GLY A 97 1.90 -14.53 1.14
C GLY A 97 1.12 -14.60 2.44
N HIS A 98 0.83 -13.44 3.01
CA HIS A 98 0.26 -13.31 4.36
C HIS A 98 -1.10 -14.00 4.53
N LEU A 99 -2.05 -13.80 3.61
CA LEU A 99 -3.42 -14.33 3.78
C LEU A 99 -3.49 -15.85 3.70
N LEU A 100 -2.75 -16.49 2.76
CA LEU A 100 -2.67 -17.95 2.71
C LEU A 100 -2.00 -18.53 3.96
N TYR A 101 -0.89 -17.93 4.41
CA TYR A 101 -0.20 -18.40 5.61
C TYR A 101 -1.05 -18.25 6.87
N SER A 102 -1.73 -17.13 7.07
CA SER A 102 -2.59 -16.93 8.23
C SER A 102 -3.75 -17.93 8.25
N ARG A 103 -4.30 -18.24 7.09
CA ARG A 103 -5.34 -19.25 6.94
C ARG A 103 -4.82 -20.65 7.21
N MET A 104 -3.62 -20.99 6.70
CA MET A 104 -2.95 -22.27 6.98
C MET A 104 -2.69 -22.46 8.49
N TRP A 105 -2.11 -21.43 9.14
CA TRP A 105 -1.87 -21.47 10.57
C TRP A 105 -3.16 -21.63 11.38
N CYS A 106 -4.22 -20.91 11.03
CA CYS A 106 -5.52 -21.03 11.69
C CYS A 106 -6.05 -22.46 11.61
N LYS A 107 -6.03 -23.07 10.42
CA LYS A 107 -6.51 -24.45 10.23
C LYS A 107 -5.67 -25.47 11.00
N VAL A 108 -4.35 -25.37 10.97
CA VAL A 108 -3.47 -26.25 11.72
C VAL A 108 -3.69 -26.15 13.22
N LEU A 109 -3.82 -24.91 13.75
CA LEU A 109 -4.06 -24.71 15.17
C LEU A 109 -5.46 -25.18 15.62
N PHE A 110 -6.46 -25.07 14.75
CA PHE A 110 -7.79 -25.64 14.95
C PHE A 110 -7.75 -27.16 14.98
N ASP A 111 -7.11 -27.82 13.99
CA ASP A 111 -6.98 -29.29 13.93
C ASP A 111 -6.23 -29.86 15.14
N LEU A 112 -5.27 -29.10 15.69
CA LEU A 112 -4.55 -29.46 16.91
C LEU A 112 -5.30 -29.09 18.20
N GLY A 113 -6.48 -28.46 18.12
CA GLY A 113 -7.31 -28.12 19.26
C GLY A 113 -6.88 -26.89 20.06
N PHE A 114 -5.94 -26.09 19.55
CA PHE A 114 -5.46 -24.88 20.23
C PHE A 114 -6.43 -23.71 20.17
N ILE A 115 -7.23 -23.60 19.10
CA ILE A 115 -8.24 -22.56 18.89
C ILE A 115 -9.59 -23.17 18.52
N GLY A 116 -10.68 -22.40 18.64
CA GLY A 116 -12.06 -22.87 18.44
C GLY A 116 -12.64 -22.60 17.05
N PHE A 117 -11.88 -22.04 16.13
CA PHE A 117 -12.35 -21.65 14.78
C PHE A 117 -11.32 -22.04 13.73
N ASP A 118 -11.79 -22.39 12.53
CA ASP A 118 -10.96 -22.89 11.43
C ASP A 118 -10.68 -21.88 10.30
N GLU A 119 -11.29 -20.70 10.37
CA GLU A 119 -11.01 -19.57 9.47
C GLU A 119 -10.65 -18.31 10.27
N PRO A 120 -9.61 -17.57 9.89
CA PRO A 120 -9.11 -16.45 10.71
C PRO A 120 -10.00 -15.21 10.69
N TYR A 121 -10.72 -14.97 9.59
CA TYR A 121 -11.46 -13.74 9.34
C TYR A 121 -12.90 -14.00 8.94
N LYS A 122 -13.86 -13.28 9.55
CA LYS A 122 -15.29 -13.30 9.17
C LYS A 122 -15.54 -12.55 7.86
N LYS A 123 -14.86 -11.41 7.70
CA LYS A 123 -14.94 -10.57 6.51
C LYS A 123 -13.54 -10.08 6.12
N LEU A 124 -13.19 -10.27 4.86
CA LEU A 124 -11.95 -9.78 4.25
C LEU A 124 -12.29 -8.66 3.27
N LEU A 125 -11.64 -7.52 3.39
CA LEU A 125 -11.75 -6.42 2.46
C LEU A 125 -10.38 -6.13 1.86
N ASN A 126 -10.21 -6.42 0.58
CA ASN A 126 -9.01 -6.08 -0.17
C ASN A 126 -9.24 -4.76 -0.90
N GLN A 127 -8.56 -3.69 -0.46
CA GLN A 127 -8.62 -2.43 -1.18
C GLN A 127 -7.82 -2.49 -2.48
N GLY A 128 -8.34 -1.79 -3.51
CA GLY A 128 -7.63 -1.56 -4.74
C GLY A 128 -6.41 -0.65 -4.53
N MET A 129 -5.45 -0.73 -5.44
CA MET A 129 -4.25 0.11 -5.40
C MET A 129 -4.54 1.51 -5.92
N ILE A 130 -3.95 2.52 -5.28
CA ILE A 130 -3.82 3.85 -5.88
C ILE A 130 -2.61 3.81 -6.82
N GLN A 131 -2.87 4.08 -8.10
CA GLN A 131 -1.90 3.96 -9.17
C GLN A 131 -1.32 5.34 -9.52
N GLY A 132 -0.10 5.35 -10.03
CA GLY A 132 0.56 6.55 -10.54
C GLY A 132 0.33 6.75 -12.04
N ASN A 133 0.42 8.00 -12.46
CA ASN A 133 0.42 8.38 -13.86
C ASN A 133 1.87 8.51 -14.33
N SER A 134 2.40 7.48 -14.99
CA SER A 134 3.74 7.52 -15.58
C SER A 134 3.76 8.38 -16.83
N ARG A 135 4.88 9.05 -17.05
CA ARG A 135 5.16 9.84 -18.24
C ARG A 135 6.33 9.24 -19.00
N LEU A 136 6.14 9.06 -20.29
CA LEU A 136 7.10 8.41 -21.18
C LEU A 136 7.66 9.42 -22.17
N VAL A 137 8.99 9.42 -22.32
CA VAL A 137 9.71 10.17 -23.34
C VAL A 137 10.40 9.20 -24.28
N TYR A 138 10.57 9.58 -25.53
CA TYR A 138 11.03 8.71 -26.59
C TYR A 138 12.35 9.25 -27.16
N ARG A 139 13.47 8.60 -26.82
CA ARG A 139 14.80 8.94 -27.28
C ARG A 139 15.10 8.21 -28.57
N ILE A 140 15.50 8.92 -29.63
CA ILE A 140 15.92 8.29 -30.88
C ILE A 140 17.21 7.50 -30.63
N LYS A 141 17.22 6.22 -31.05
CA LYS A 141 18.36 5.34 -30.82
C LYS A 141 19.66 5.92 -31.35
N GLY A 142 20.70 5.88 -30.52
CA GLY A 142 22.03 6.40 -30.86
C GLY A 142 22.16 7.92 -30.92
N LYS A 143 21.10 8.69 -30.56
CA LYS A 143 21.10 10.15 -30.55
C LYS A 143 20.70 10.70 -29.17
N ASN A 144 21.06 11.96 -28.92
CA ASN A 144 20.54 12.71 -27.77
C ASN A 144 19.36 13.60 -28.20
N THR A 145 18.45 13.03 -28.98
CA THR A 145 17.26 13.69 -29.52
C THR A 145 16.02 12.95 -29.07
N PHE A 146 15.05 13.67 -28.52
CA PHE A 146 13.78 13.16 -28.05
C PHE A 146 12.67 13.55 -29.00
N VAL A 147 11.79 12.62 -29.34
CA VAL A 147 10.66 12.83 -30.25
C VAL A 147 9.33 12.76 -29.52
N SER A 148 8.42 13.68 -29.79
CA SER A 148 7.08 13.72 -29.22
C SER A 148 6.28 12.45 -29.51
N HIS A 149 5.35 12.09 -28.62
CA HIS A 149 4.60 10.84 -28.63
C HIS A 149 3.91 10.56 -29.99
N GLY A 150 3.25 11.54 -30.57
CA GLY A 150 2.54 11.37 -31.85
C GLY A 150 3.46 11.13 -33.05
N LEU A 151 4.73 11.47 -32.94
CA LEU A 151 5.72 11.34 -34.04
C LEU A 151 6.67 10.14 -33.85
N LYS A 152 6.59 9.42 -32.72
CA LYS A 152 7.55 8.36 -32.35
C LYS A 152 7.66 7.23 -33.36
N ASP A 153 6.57 6.88 -34.02
CA ASP A 153 6.50 5.75 -34.95
C ASP A 153 7.26 6.00 -36.26
N HIS A 154 7.74 7.23 -36.49
CA HIS A 154 8.63 7.60 -37.61
C HIS A 154 10.10 7.34 -37.29
N TYR A 155 10.44 6.92 -36.08
CA TYR A 155 11.81 6.76 -35.61
C TYR A 155 11.98 5.45 -34.87
N GLU A 156 13.19 4.92 -34.86
CA GLU A 156 13.56 3.85 -33.94
C GLU A 156 13.91 4.49 -32.57
N VAL A 157 13.13 4.21 -31.53
CA VAL A 157 13.21 4.90 -30.26
C VAL A 157 13.41 3.96 -29.09
N ASP A 158 14.11 4.45 -28.07
CA ASP A 158 14.09 3.89 -26.71
C ASP A 158 13.02 4.64 -25.89
N THR A 159 12.15 3.89 -25.23
CA THR A 159 11.14 4.46 -24.32
C THR A 159 11.73 4.60 -22.93
N LEU A 160 11.71 5.80 -22.39
CA LEU A 160 12.24 6.13 -21.07
C LEU A 160 11.16 6.76 -20.19
N TYR A 161 11.28 6.61 -18.88
CA TYR A 161 10.42 7.27 -17.91
C TYR A 161 10.98 8.64 -17.53
N THR A 162 10.08 9.58 -17.25
CA THR A 162 10.42 10.90 -16.71
C THR A 162 9.57 11.21 -15.47
N GLU A 163 10.03 12.16 -14.65
CA GLU A 163 9.28 12.65 -13.51
C GLU A 163 7.92 13.21 -13.97
N TYR A 164 6.83 12.71 -13.42
CA TYR A 164 5.50 13.19 -13.79
C TYR A 164 5.31 14.69 -13.48
N LYS A 165 6.02 15.20 -12.46
CA LYS A 165 5.98 16.61 -12.04
C LYS A 165 6.59 17.59 -13.07
N PHE A 166 7.35 17.08 -14.04
CA PHE A 166 7.85 17.90 -15.17
C PHE A 166 6.79 18.08 -16.24
N CYS A 167 5.59 17.53 -16.06
CA CYS A 167 4.55 17.60 -17.07
C CYS A 167 3.31 18.33 -16.55
N THR A 168 2.76 19.21 -17.39
CA THR A 168 1.40 19.73 -17.22
C THR A 168 0.48 18.87 -18.07
N GLY A 169 -0.31 18.00 -17.44
CA GLY A 169 -1.00 16.94 -18.16
C GLY A 169 -0.01 15.98 -18.82
N VAL A 170 0.06 16.00 -20.14
CA VAL A 170 1.02 15.23 -20.94
C VAL A 170 2.10 16.10 -21.61
N GLU A 171 2.03 17.41 -21.50
CA GLU A 171 3.01 18.34 -22.03
C GLU A 171 4.23 18.43 -21.12
N LEU A 172 5.43 18.17 -21.66
CA LEU A 172 6.69 18.18 -20.92
C LEU A 172 7.25 19.60 -20.81
N ASP A 173 7.66 19.99 -19.63
CA ASP A 173 8.55 21.12 -19.43
C ASP A 173 9.99 20.70 -19.82
N ILE A 174 10.38 21.10 -21.02
CA ILE A 174 11.68 20.73 -21.62
C ILE A 174 12.84 21.26 -20.78
N GLU A 175 12.74 22.45 -20.20
CA GLU A 175 13.82 23.05 -19.41
C GLU A 175 14.03 22.31 -18.09
N GLN A 176 12.97 21.94 -17.42
CA GLN A 176 13.08 21.08 -16.22
C GLN A 176 13.67 19.71 -16.57
N PHE A 177 13.25 19.12 -17.68
CA PHE A 177 13.77 17.83 -18.12
C PHE A 177 15.27 17.89 -18.49
N LYS A 178 15.72 18.93 -19.21
CA LYS A 178 17.14 19.13 -19.52
C LYS A 178 18.00 19.28 -18.28
N ASN A 179 17.48 19.93 -17.25
CA ASN A 179 18.20 20.17 -16.01
C ASN A 179 18.16 18.97 -15.05
N TRP A 180 17.38 17.92 -15.34
CA TRP A 180 17.27 16.75 -14.47
C TRP A 180 18.53 15.88 -14.48
N LYS A 181 19.12 15.65 -15.66
CA LYS A 181 20.32 14.81 -15.80
C LYS A 181 21.33 15.48 -16.70
N GLU A 182 22.62 15.31 -16.36
CA GLU A 182 23.73 15.91 -17.11
C GLU A 182 23.68 15.54 -18.61
N GLU A 183 23.35 14.28 -18.92
CA GLU A 183 23.24 13.78 -20.29
C GLU A 183 22.12 14.46 -21.12
N TYR A 184 21.13 15.08 -20.48
CA TYR A 184 20.00 15.71 -21.15
C TYR A 184 20.20 17.21 -21.40
N LYS A 185 21.21 17.83 -20.85
CA LYS A 185 21.46 19.29 -20.99
C LYS A 185 21.55 19.75 -22.45
N GLN A 186 22.15 18.91 -23.30
CA GLN A 186 22.29 19.20 -24.72
C GLN A 186 21.30 18.41 -25.58
N ALA A 187 20.21 17.92 -25.00
CA ALA A 187 19.21 17.17 -25.74
C ALA A 187 18.43 18.08 -26.69
N GLU A 188 18.17 17.55 -27.87
CA GLU A 188 17.29 18.15 -28.88
C GLU A 188 15.88 17.55 -28.79
N PHE A 189 14.87 18.31 -29.23
CA PHE A 189 13.48 17.88 -29.15
C PHE A 189 12.77 18.08 -30.49
N ILE A 190 12.14 17.02 -30.98
CA ILE A 190 11.23 17.05 -32.14
C ILE A 190 9.82 17.20 -31.59
N LEU A 191 9.22 18.34 -31.83
CA LEU A 191 7.97 18.78 -31.24
C LEU A 191 6.78 18.45 -32.14
N GLU A 192 5.62 18.32 -31.53
CA GLU A 192 4.32 18.19 -32.13
C GLU A 192 3.54 19.48 -31.84
N ASP A 193 3.19 20.22 -32.87
CA ASP A 193 2.52 21.53 -32.78
C ASP A 193 3.21 22.52 -31.80
N GLY A 194 4.55 22.51 -31.78
CA GLY A 194 5.36 23.39 -30.95
C GLY A 194 5.50 22.94 -29.51
N LYS A 195 4.99 21.75 -29.14
CA LYS A 195 5.02 21.18 -27.80
C LYS A 195 5.64 19.78 -27.80
N TYR A 196 6.22 19.38 -26.70
CA TYR A 196 6.62 18.00 -26.49
C TYR A 196 5.56 17.26 -25.71
N ILE A 197 4.93 16.29 -26.33
CA ILE A 197 3.88 15.47 -25.72
C ILE A 197 4.49 14.14 -25.29
N CYS A 198 4.37 13.82 -24.01
CA CYS A 198 4.75 12.54 -23.42
C CYS A 198 3.71 11.47 -23.70
N GLY A 199 4.13 10.22 -23.73
CA GLY A 199 3.23 9.10 -23.51
C GLY A 199 2.75 9.06 -22.05
N ALA A 200 1.59 8.45 -21.80
CA ALA A 200 1.02 8.31 -20.47
C ALA A 200 0.57 6.87 -20.23
N LEU A 201 0.91 6.33 -19.04
CA LEU A 201 0.45 5.03 -18.58
C LEU A 201 0.00 5.13 -17.13
N VAL A 202 -1.11 4.45 -16.82
CA VAL A 202 -1.57 4.26 -15.44
C VAL A 202 -1.05 2.92 -14.95
N GLU A 203 -0.19 2.95 -13.93
CA GLU A 203 0.45 1.74 -13.41
C GLU A 203 0.81 1.87 -11.92
N LYS A 204 1.29 0.79 -11.31
CA LYS A 204 1.70 0.80 -9.90
C LYS A 204 2.74 1.89 -9.65
N MET A 205 2.55 2.66 -8.56
CA MET A 205 3.55 3.65 -8.13
C MET A 205 4.89 3.00 -7.80
N SER A 206 5.97 3.53 -8.36
CA SER A 206 7.33 3.08 -8.10
C SER A 206 8.32 4.22 -8.29
N LYS A 207 9.32 4.33 -7.41
CA LYS A 207 10.42 5.29 -7.56
C LYS A 207 11.13 5.16 -8.90
N ARG A 208 11.25 3.93 -9.42
CA ARG A 208 11.88 3.65 -10.72
C ARG A 208 11.08 4.18 -11.91
N LEU A 209 9.77 4.34 -11.76
CA LEU A 209 8.86 4.82 -12.80
C LEU A 209 8.61 6.33 -12.69
N PHE A 210 9.17 6.99 -11.69
CA PHE A 210 9.03 8.42 -11.42
C PHE A 210 7.58 8.92 -11.37
N ASN A 211 6.67 8.06 -10.91
CA ASN A 211 5.22 8.29 -10.86
C ASN A 211 4.67 8.28 -9.42
N VAL A 212 5.54 8.37 -8.42
CA VAL A 212 5.15 8.36 -7.00
C VAL A 212 4.65 9.72 -6.60
N VAL A 213 3.47 9.75 -5.97
CA VAL A 213 2.94 10.92 -5.25
C VAL A 213 3.32 10.78 -3.78
N ASN A 214 4.03 11.77 -3.24
CA ASN A 214 4.44 11.75 -1.85
C ASN A 214 3.30 12.30 -0.97
N PRO A 215 2.74 11.51 -0.03
CA PRO A 215 1.72 11.97 0.89
C PRO A 215 2.10 13.23 1.68
N ASP A 216 3.36 13.36 2.10
CA ASP A 216 3.83 14.51 2.88
C ASP A 216 3.73 15.83 2.08
N GLU A 217 4.03 15.80 0.78
CA GLU A 217 3.91 16.96 -0.10
C GLU A 217 2.43 17.37 -0.27
N VAL A 218 1.53 16.38 -0.45
CA VAL A 218 0.10 16.61 -0.56
C VAL A 218 -0.48 17.16 0.74
N ILE A 219 -0.08 16.60 1.89
CA ILE A 219 -0.50 17.08 3.21
C ILE A 219 -0.01 18.48 3.48
N ALA A 220 1.24 18.81 3.12
CA ALA A 220 1.77 20.16 3.27
C ALA A 220 0.99 21.20 2.44
N GLN A 221 0.50 20.81 1.26
CA GLN A 221 -0.24 21.70 0.36
C GLN A 221 -1.72 21.84 0.71
N TYR A 222 -2.40 20.75 1.05
CA TYR A 222 -3.86 20.69 1.18
C TYR A 222 -4.36 20.41 2.61
N GLY A 223 -3.48 19.95 3.49
CA GLY A 223 -3.83 19.53 4.84
C GLY A 223 -4.24 18.05 4.93
N THR A 224 -4.06 17.48 6.12
CA THR A 224 -4.30 16.05 6.39
C THR A 224 -5.76 15.64 6.16
N ASP A 225 -6.72 16.46 6.59
CA ASP A 225 -8.15 16.15 6.46
C ASP A 225 -8.56 16.08 5.00
N THR A 226 -8.07 17.01 4.17
CA THR A 226 -8.31 17.00 2.72
C THR A 226 -7.74 15.72 2.09
N PHE A 227 -6.49 15.36 2.41
CA PHE A 227 -5.84 14.18 1.89
C PHE A 227 -6.62 12.91 2.24
N ARG A 228 -6.92 12.69 3.51
CA ARG A 228 -7.65 11.50 3.99
C ARG A 228 -9.05 11.39 3.39
N MET A 229 -9.78 12.51 3.34
CA MET A 229 -11.12 12.52 2.74
C MET A 229 -11.07 12.27 1.24
N TYR A 230 -10.06 12.78 0.54
CA TYR A 230 -9.87 12.56 -0.87
C TYR A 230 -9.52 11.10 -1.20
N GLU A 231 -8.70 10.42 -0.41
CA GLU A 231 -8.43 8.99 -0.60
C GLU A 231 -9.71 8.15 -0.57
N MET A 232 -10.65 8.47 0.32
CA MET A 232 -11.95 7.80 0.38
C MET A 232 -12.86 8.18 -0.79
N PHE A 233 -12.71 9.40 -1.33
CA PHE A 233 -13.52 9.91 -2.44
C PHE A 233 -13.12 9.36 -3.80
N LEU A 234 -11.86 8.96 -4.02
CA LEU A 234 -11.29 8.57 -5.31
C LEU A 234 -12.12 7.52 -6.09
N GLY A 235 -12.90 6.69 -5.40
CA GLY A 235 -13.74 5.66 -6.02
C GLY A 235 -14.03 4.49 -5.08
N PRO A 236 -14.70 3.42 -5.56
CA PRO A 236 -14.97 2.23 -4.78
C PRO A 236 -13.68 1.67 -4.16
N ILE A 237 -13.75 1.25 -2.89
CA ILE A 237 -12.56 0.89 -2.11
C ILE A 237 -11.81 -0.32 -2.67
N ASP A 238 -12.51 -1.24 -3.30
CA ASP A 238 -11.99 -2.50 -3.86
C ASP A 238 -11.42 -2.37 -5.27
N VAL A 239 -11.57 -1.19 -5.91
CA VAL A 239 -11.13 -0.95 -7.29
C VAL A 239 -9.83 -0.15 -7.31
N SER A 240 -8.86 -0.61 -8.09
CA SER A 240 -7.64 0.18 -8.37
C SER A 240 -7.95 1.40 -9.22
N LYS A 241 -7.33 2.54 -8.90
CA LYS A 241 -7.63 3.83 -9.51
C LYS A 241 -6.39 4.72 -9.58
N PRO A 242 -6.25 5.56 -10.62
CA PRO A 242 -5.15 6.50 -10.70
C PRO A 242 -5.34 7.64 -9.68
N TRP A 243 -4.23 8.09 -9.11
CA TRP A 243 -4.21 9.35 -8.39
C TRP A 243 -4.46 10.51 -9.36
N ASP A 244 -5.39 11.39 -8.98
CA ASP A 244 -5.67 12.63 -9.70
C ASP A 244 -5.48 13.83 -8.77
N THR A 245 -4.43 14.60 -8.99
CA THR A 245 -4.13 15.78 -8.18
C THR A 245 -5.16 16.90 -8.35
N GLN A 246 -5.89 16.95 -9.47
CA GLN A 246 -6.91 17.98 -9.68
C GLN A 246 -8.18 17.71 -8.86
N GLY A 247 -8.53 16.44 -8.68
CA GLY A 247 -9.72 16.05 -7.91
C GLY A 247 -9.67 16.44 -6.43
N ILE A 248 -8.47 16.52 -5.83
CA ILE A 248 -8.31 16.88 -4.41
C ILE A 248 -8.76 18.29 -4.09
N GLU A 249 -8.68 19.23 -5.05
CA GLU A 249 -9.11 20.60 -4.87
C GLU A 249 -10.62 20.73 -4.59
N GLY A 250 -11.43 19.83 -5.14
CA GLY A 250 -12.87 19.76 -4.87
C GLY A 250 -13.15 19.50 -3.40
N VAL A 251 -12.47 18.52 -2.81
CA VAL A 251 -12.56 18.18 -1.40
C VAL A 251 -12.03 19.31 -0.52
N HIS A 252 -10.89 19.90 -0.89
CA HIS A 252 -10.32 21.03 -0.14
C HIS A 252 -11.28 22.23 -0.09
N ARG A 253 -11.88 22.58 -1.22
CA ARG A 253 -12.88 23.66 -1.27
C ARG A 253 -14.12 23.35 -0.44
N PHE A 254 -14.58 22.10 -0.43
CA PHE A 254 -15.70 21.67 0.41
C PHE A 254 -15.38 21.86 1.89
N LEU A 255 -14.23 21.37 2.37
CA LEU A 255 -13.84 21.50 3.78
C LEU A 255 -13.70 22.98 4.20
N ARG A 256 -13.11 23.82 3.35
CA ARG A 256 -13.00 25.25 3.60
C ARG A 256 -14.37 25.94 3.65
N LYS A 257 -15.30 25.53 2.77
CA LYS A 257 -16.68 26.05 2.78
C LYS A 257 -17.41 25.61 4.04
N ALA A 258 -17.31 24.33 4.41
CA ALA A 258 -17.91 23.80 5.63
C ALA A 258 -17.38 24.53 6.88
N TRP A 259 -16.06 24.75 6.97
CA TRP A 259 -15.45 25.50 8.08
C TRP A 259 -16.06 26.91 8.24
N ARG A 260 -16.23 27.64 7.14
CA ARG A 260 -16.79 29.00 7.14
C ARG A 260 -18.26 29.08 7.56
N LEU A 261 -18.98 27.96 7.61
CA LEU A 261 -20.35 27.93 8.17
C LEU A 261 -20.34 28.01 9.70
N PHE A 262 -19.23 27.62 10.32
CA PHE A 262 -19.11 27.55 11.78
C PHE A 262 -18.20 28.64 12.36
N VAL A 263 -17.23 29.13 11.58
CA VAL A 263 -16.21 30.05 12.04
C VAL A 263 -16.14 31.27 11.13
N GLY A 264 -16.32 32.44 11.70
CA GLY A 264 -16.21 33.73 11.03
C GLY A 264 -14.75 34.06 10.65
N GLU A 265 -14.57 35.14 9.87
CA GLU A 265 -13.25 35.62 9.46
C GLU A 265 -12.41 36.14 10.65
N ASP A 266 -13.07 36.58 11.71
CA ASP A 266 -12.48 37.01 12.98
C ASP A 266 -12.15 35.86 13.94
N GLY A 267 -12.40 34.59 13.52
CA GLY A 267 -12.26 33.39 14.34
C GLY A 267 -13.42 33.16 15.32
N GLY A 268 -14.44 34.01 15.31
CA GLY A 268 -15.64 33.83 16.14
C GLY A 268 -16.53 32.70 15.67
N VAL A 269 -17.22 32.05 16.62
CA VAL A 269 -18.17 30.97 16.32
C VAL A 269 -19.50 31.56 15.84
N LEU A 270 -19.97 31.09 14.68
CA LEU A 270 -21.21 31.58 14.02
C LEU A 270 -22.45 30.76 14.41
N LEU A 271 -22.44 30.06 15.53
CA LEU A 271 -23.59 29.27 15.99
C LEU A 271 -24.62 30.14 16.67
N ASN A 272 -25.90 29.82 16.51
CA ASN A 272 -27.01 30.39 17.24
C ASN A 272 -27.89 29.26 17.83
N ASN A 273 -28.79 29.63 18.75
CA ASN A 273 -29.69 28.73 19.43
C ASN A 273 -31.09 28.66 18.80
N LEU A 274 -31.23 29.06 17.54
CA LEU A 274 -32.50 28.97 16.85
C LEU A 274 -32.83 27.49 16.54
N SER A 275 -34.09 27.13 16.63
CA SER A 275 -34.57 25.81 16.24
C SER A 275 -34.48 25.66 14.73
N ALA A 276 -33.90 24.53 14.27
CA ALA A 276 -33.84 24.20 12.85
C ALA A 276 -35.25 23.99 12.27
N GLU A 277 -35.44 24.39 11.02
CA GLU A 277 -36.68 24.17 10.30
C GLU A 277 -36.88 22.68 9.98
N LYS A 278 -38.15 22.27 9.76
CA LYS A 278 -38.50 20.87 9.42
C LYS A 278 -37.78 20.38 8.15
N SER A 279 -37.57 21.26 7.18
CA SER A 279 -36.85 20.99 5.94
C SER A 279 -35.38 20.65 6.21
N GLU A 280 -34.72 21.42 7.08
CA GLU A 280 -33.33 21.22 7.49
C GLU A 280 -33.16 19.94 8.29
N GLN A 281 -34.05 19.68 9.26
CA GLN A 281 -34.05 18.45 10.05
C GLN A 281 -34.25 17.23 9.15
N LYS A 282 -35.17 17.30 8.17
CA LYS A 282 -35.40 16.20 7.20
C LYS A 282 -34.13 15.91 6.41
N LEU A 283 -33.49 16.95 5.88
CA LEU A 283 -32.25 16.80 5.10
C LEU A 283 -31.14 16.22 5.95
N LEU A 284 -30.95 16.71 7.17
CA LEU A 284 -29.96 16.19 8.11
C LEU A 284 -30.15 14.69 8.37
N HIS A 285 -31.36 14.26 8.72
CA HIS A 285 -31.64 12.86 8.99
C HIS A 285 -31.53 11.97 7.75
N GLN A 286 -31.86 12.46 6.57
CA GLN A 286 -31.62 11.76 5.32
C GLN A 286 -30.11 11.58 5.05
N THR A 287 -29.31 12.60 5.30
CA THR A 287 -27.86 12.56 5.14
C THR A 287 -27.22 11.62 6.15
N ILE A 288 -27.60 11.67 7.43
CA ILE A 288 -27.11 10.74 8.45
C ILE A 288 -27.38 9.29 8.01
N ARG A 289 -28.61 8.96 7.66
CA ARG A 289 -28.99 7.62 7.22
C ARG A 289 -28.20 7.15 6.00
N LYS A 290 -27.98 8.05 5.03
CA LYS A 290 -27.24 7.75 3.81
C LYS A 290 -25.78 7.44 4.13
N ILE A 291 -25.14 8.27 4.96
CA ILE A 291 -23.74 8.09 5.34
C ILE A 291 -23.55 6.80 6.15
N GLU A 292 -24.44 6.51 7.11
CA GLU A 292 -24.40 5.25 7.88
C GLU A 292 -24.44 4.04 6.93
N GLN A 293 -25.39 4.00 6.02
CA GLN A 293 -25.52 2.92 5.04
C GLN A 293 -24.29 2.79 4.14
N ASP A 294 -23.72 3.91 3.69
CA ASP A 294 -22.55 3.91 2.83
C ASP A 294 -21.30 3.42 3.59
N ILE A 295 -21.14 3.79 4.85
CA ILE A 295 -20.04 3.32 5.70
C ILE A 295 -20.16 1.81 5.95
N GLU A 296 -21.34 1.32 6.32
CA GLU A 296 -21.62 -0.11 6.55
C GLU A 296 -21.32 -0.97 5.31
N ASN A 297 -21.58 -0.43 4.13
CA ASN A 297 -21.35 -1.08 2.84
C ASN A 297 -19.95 -0.80 2.25
N PHE A 298 -19.08 -0.07 2.94
CA PHE A 298 -17.77 0.40 2.43
C PHE A 298 -17.87 1.23 1.14
N SER A 299 -19.00 1.86 0.89
CA SER A 299 -19.22 2.80 -0.22
C SER A 299 -18.75 4.20 0.15
N LEU A 300 -17.47 4.33 0.59
CA LEU A 300 -16.94 5.54 1.19
C LEU A 300 -16.93 6.72 0.21
N ASN A 301 -16.73 6.47 -1.08
CA ASN A 301 -16.77 7.49 -2.11
C ASN A 301 -18.15 8.14 -2.25
N THR A 302 -19.25 7.38 -2.08
CA THR A 302 -20.60 7.91 -2.10
C THR A 302 -20.98 8.61 -0.80
N ALA A 303 -20.39 8.21 0.33
CA ALA A 303 -20.55 8.92 1.61
C ALA A 303 -19.93 10.33 1.56
N VAL A 304 -18.81 10.51 0.82
CA VAL A 304 -18.14 11.80 0.65
C VAL A 304 -18.84 12.70 -0.35
N SER A 305 -19.44 12.16 -1.41
CA SER A 305 -20.12 12.93 -2.46
C SER A 305 -21.52 13.37 -2.09
#